data_dae8d45f8bdc896af8e05e6438a9dc69
#
_entry.id   dae8d45f8bdc896af8e05e6438a9dc69
#
_cell.length_a   1.000
_cell.length_b   1.000
_cell.length_c   1.000
_cell.angle_alpha   90.00
_cell.angle_beta   90.00
_cell.angle_gamma   90.00
#
_symmetry.space_group_name_H-M   'P 1'
#
loop_
_entity.id
_entity.type
_entity.pdbx_description
1 polymer ?
#
loop_
_entity_poly.entity_id
_entity_poly.type
_entity_poly.pdbx_seq_one_letter_code
_entity_poly.pdbx_strand_id
1 'polypeptide(L)'
;MPTHLSKTRKHRGHVSAGHGRVGKHRKHPGGRGLAGGQHHHRTNMDKYHPGYFGKVGMRYFHKQGNHFWKPVINLDKLWSLVPAEKRDEYLAGKTTDTVPVLDLLPLGYSKVLGKGRIPEVPLVVRARWFSKEAERKITEAGGVVELVA
;
A
#
# COMPACT_ATOMS: atom_id res chain seq x y z
N MET A 1 -1.87 -16.21 -31.07
CA MET A 1 -2.39 -15.08 -31.88
C MET A 1 -2.69 -15.60 -33.28
N PRO A 2 -3.86 -15.34 -33.89
CA PRO A 2 -4.20 -15.80 -35.22
C PRO A 2 -3.20 -15.29 -36.27
N THR A 3 -2.88 -16.11 -37.27
CA THR A 3 -1.84 -15.82 -38.28
C THR A 3 -2.13 -14.55 -39.10
N HIS A 4 -3.42 -14.19 -39.29
CA HIS A 4 -3.80 -13.00 -40.04
C HIS A 4 -3.50 -11.70 -39.28
N LEU A 5 -3.38 -11.74 -37.96
CA LEU A 5 -3.02 -10.60 -37.11
C LEU A 5 -1.49 -10.48 -36.94
N SER A 6 -0.74 -11.48 -37.34
CA SER A 6 0.73 -11.51 -37.22
C SER A 6 1.39 -11.01 -38.51
N LYS A 7 2.38 -10.10 -38.36
CA LYS A 7 3.20 -9.62 -39.49
C LYS A 7 4.22 -10.65 -39.98
N THR A 8 4.38 -11.78 -39.31
CA THR A 8 5.40 -12.79 -39.60
C THR A 8 5.36 -13.27 -41.04
N ARG A 9 4.17 -13.57 -41.60
CA ARG A 9 4.02 -13.99 -43.01
C ARG A 9 4.43 -12.92 -44.00
N LYS A 10 4.13 -11.65 -43.69
CA LYS A 10 4.48 -10.49 -44.56
C LYS A 10 5.99 -10.21 -44.54
N HIS A 11 6.72 -10.66 -43.55
CA HIS A 11 8.17 -10.50 -43.44
C HIS A 11 8.98 -11.66 -44.03
N ARG A 12 8.33 -12.74 -44.45
CA ARG A 12 9.03 -13.85 -45.14
C ARG A 12 9.60 -13.39 -46.46
N GLY A 13 10.87 -13.75 -46.75
CA GLY A 13 11.60 -13.31 -47.90
C GLY A 13 12.22 -11.88 -47.80
N HIS A 14 11.89 -11.13 -46.76
CA HIS A 14 12.52 -9.85 -46.47
C HIS A 14 13.87 -10.02 -45.75
N VAL A 15 14.91 -9.32 -46.23
CA VAL A 15 16.30 -9.51 -45.74
C VAL A 15 16.44 -9.15 -44.25
N SER A 16 15.72 -8.15 -43.75
CA SER A 16 15.84 -7.65 -42.37
C SER A 16 14.55 -7.76 -41.56
N ALA A 17 13.47 -8.27 -42.13
CA ALA A 17 12.15 -8.36 -41.49
C ALA A 17 11.69 -7.07 -40.80
N GLY A 18 12.03 -5.91 -41.32
CA GLY A 18 11.69 -4.59 -40.79
C GLY A 18 12.60 -4.05 -39.67
N HIS A 19 13.69 -4.76 -39.35
CA HIS A 19 14.61 -4.34 -38.28
C HIS A 19 15.86 -3.57 -38.76
N GLY A 20 15.97 -3.31 -40.06
CA GLY A 20 17.14 -2.64 -40.64
C GLY A 20 18.38 -3.51 -40.73
N ARG A 21 19.42 -2.99 -41.38
CA ARG A 21 20.68 -3.72 -41.59
C ARG A 21 21.79 -3.29 -40.64
N VAL A 22 21.81 -2.03 -40.22
CA VAL A 22 22.88 -1.46 -39.36
C VAL A 22 22.61 -1.79 -37.91
N GLY A 23 21.50 -1.31 -37.32
CA GLY A 23 21.16 -1.54 -35.91
C GLY A 23 20.77 -2.99 -35.62
N LYS A 24 20.05 -3.62 -36.54
CA LYS A 24 19.50 -4.98 -36.41
C LYS A 24 18.62 -5.15 -35.16
N HIS A 25 18.01 -6.31 -35.01
CA HIS A 25 17.33 -6.70 -33.77
C HIS A 25 18.18 -7.68 -32.99
N ARG A 26 18.92 -7.18 -32.02
CA ARG A 26 19.73 -8.00 -31.11
C ARG A 26 18.91 -8.37 -29.87
N LYS A 27 19.29 -9.47 -29.22
CA LYS A 27 18.54 -9.98 -28.07
C LYS A 27 18.64 -9.07 -26.83
N HIS A 28 19.80 -8.48 -26.61
CA HIS A 28 20.10 -7.64 -25.46
C HIS A 28 20.93 -6.40 -25.86
N PRO A 29 20.38 -5.43 -26.62
CA PRO A 29 21.13 -4.30 -27.17
C PRO A 29 21.66 -3.33 -26.11
N GLY A 30 21.03 -3.29 -24.94
CA GLY A 30 21.45 -2.47 -23.79
C GLY A 30 22.15 -3.25 -22.66
N GLY A 31 22.42 -4.54 -22.89
CA GLY A 31 22.87 -5.45 -21.85
C GLY A 31 21.75 -6.19 -21.15
N ARG A 32 22.06 -7.15 -20.32
CA ARG A 32 21.09 -7.96 -19.58
C ARG A 32 20.76 -7.34 -18.24
N GLY A 33 19.52 -7.50 -17.81
CA GLY A 33 19.07 -7.08 -16.49
C GLY A 33 19.23 -5.57 -16.24
N LEU A 34 19.86 -5.23 -15.13
CA LEU A 34 20.14 -3.85 -14.72
C LEU A 34 21.52 -3.34 -15.15
N ALA A 35 22.14 -3.95 -16.16
CA ALA A 35 23.43 -3.50 -16.67
C ALA A 35 23.37 -2.06 -17.14
N GLY A 36 24.46 -1.33 -16.94
CA GLY A 36 24.59 0.06 -17.37
C GLY A 36 23.88 1.09 -16.51
N GLY A 37 23.46 0.74 -15.28
CA GLY A 37 22.70 1.63 -14.39
C GLY A 37 23.40 2.96 -14.05
N GLN A 38 24.73 2.99 -14.00
CA GLN A 38 25.51 4.22 -13.83
C GLN A 38 26.14 4.73 -15.13
N HIS A 39 25.86 4.09 -16.23
CA HIS A 39 26.41 4.41 -17.56
C HIS A 39 25.29 4.71 -18.56
N HIS A 40 25.08 3.85 -19.52
CA HIS A 40 24.10 4.08 -20.60
C HIS A 40 22.63 4.01 -20.18
N HIS A 41 22.29 3.45 -19.02
CA HIS A 41 20.96 3.48 -18.41
C HIS A 41 20.83 4.45 -17.25
N ARG A 42 21.78 5.36 -17.09
CA ARG A 42 21.86 6.32 -15.97
C ARG A 42 20.62 7.20 -15.87
N THR A 43 20.14 7.72 -16.99
CA THR A 43 18.94 8.60 -16.99
C THR A 43 17.71 7.90 -16.39
N ASN A 44 17.52 6.62 -16.70
CA ASN A 44 16.44 5.83 -16.12
C ASN A 44 16.62 5.65 -14.60
N MET A 45 17.82 5.29 -14.18
CA MET A 45 18.11 5.06 -12.76
C MET A 45 18.00 6.36 -11.93
N ASP A 46 18.50 7.47 -12.43
CA ASP A 46 18.44 8.74 -11.71
C ASP A 46 17.01 9.31 -11.64
N LYS A 47 16.21 9.12 -12.69
CA LYS A 47 14.84 9.65 -12.77
C LYS A 47 13.83 8.79 -12.02
N TYR A 48 13.87 7.47 -12.19
CA TYR A 48 12.83 6.56 -11.70
C TYR A 48 13.25 5.76 -10.46
N HIS A 49 14.54 5.70 -10.16
CA HIS A 49 15.09 4.97 -9.03
C HIS A 49 16.13 5.79 -8.26
N PRO A 50 15.79 7.03 -7.82
CA PRO A 50 16.73 7.86 -7.07
C PRO A 50 17.16 7.13 -5.79
N GLY A 51 18.46 7.19 -5.45
CA GLY A 51 19.01 6.53 -4.27
C GLY A 51 19.22 5.02 -4.40
N TYR A 52 19.08 4.44 -5.61
CA TYR A 52 19.32 3.02 -5.84
C TYR A 52 20.76 2.60 -5.54
N PHE A 53 21.74 3.41 -5.96
CA PHE A 53 23.15 3.19 -5.70
C PHE A 53 23.58 3.82 -4.37
N GLY A 54 24.57 3.19 -3.74
CA GLY A 54 25.11 3.65 -2.47
C GLY A 54 24.54 2.91 -1.26
N LYS A 55 24.91 3.38 -0.09
CA LYS A 55 24.50 2.84 1.21
C LYS A 55 24.02 3.98 2.08
N VAL A 56 22.83 3.88 2.64
CA VAL A 56 22.23 4.86 3.54
C VAL A 56 21.72 4.15 4.78
N GLY A 57 21.98 4.73 5.94
CA GLY A 57 21.50 4.24 7.23
C GLY A 57 22.31 3.07 7.81
N MET A 58 21.88 2.63 8.95
CA MET A 58 22.48 1.49 9.65
C MET A 58 21.98 0.16 9.10
N ARG A 59 22.83 -0.85 9.10
CA ARG A 59 22.46 -2.22 8.77
C ARG A 59 21.83 -2.90 9.98
N TYR A 60 20.86 -3.74 9.73
CA TYR A 60 20.21 -4.57 10.74
C TYR A 60 20.39 -6.04 10.34
N PHE A 61 21.27 -6.75 11.05
CA PHE A 61 21.52 -8.17 10.81
C PHE A 61 20.37 -9.02 11.34
N HIS A 62 20.03 -10.08 10.62
CA HIS A 62 18.96 -11.01 10.99
C HIS A 62 17.63 -10.30 11.33
N LYS A 63 17.24 -9.36 10.49
CA LYS A 63 16.00 -8.59 10.65
C LYS A 63 14.79 -9.49 10.47
N GLN A 64 14.06 -9.70 11.57
CA GLN A 64 12.84 -10.49 11.56
C GLN A 64 11.62 -9.57 11.45
N GLY A 65 10.69 -9.90 10.52
CA GLY A 65 9.50 -9.11 10.27
C GLY A 65 8.58 -8.99 11.47
N ASN A 66 8.52 -10.02 12.30
CA ASN A 66 7.66 -10.06 13.50
C ASN A 66 7.99 -8.97 14.54
N HIS A 67 9.25 -8.55 14.64
CA HIS A 67 9.65 -7.44 15.52
C HIS A 67 9.07 -6.09 15.11
N PHE A 68 8.70 -5.95 13.84
CA PHE A 68 8.17 -4.71 13.26
C PHE A 68 6.68 -4.79 12.96
N TRP A 69 6.00 -5.84 13.44
CA TRP A 69 4.57 -6.01 13.21
C TRP A 69 3.76 -4.92 13.93
N LYS A 70 3.37 -3.90 13.19
CA LYS A 70 2.54 -2.79 13.63
C LYS A 70 1.60 -2.35 12.52
N PRO A 71 0.68 -3.21 12.08
CA PRO A 71 -0.29 -2.81 11.08
C PRO A 71 -1.15 -1.67 11.61
N VAL A 72 -1.37 -0.68 10.76
CA VAL A 72 -2.06 0.55 11.15
C VAL A 72 -3.39 0.69 10.43
N ILE A 73 -4.35 1.33 11.11
CA ILE A 73 -5.62 1.77 10.51
C ILE A 73 -5.82 3.26 10.78
N ASN A 74 -6.41 3.96 9.83
CA ASN A 74 -6.79 5.37 10.00
C ASN A 74 -8.26 5.51 10.38
N LEU A 75 -8.61 6.63 11.01
CA LEU A 75 -9.98 6.90 11.44
C LEU A 75 -11.00 6.90 10.31
N ASP A 76 -10.61 7.31 9.10
CA ASP A 76 -11.47 7.29 7.91
C ASP A 76 -11.96 5.88 7.54
N LYS A 77 -11.20 4.84 7.92
CA LYS A 77 -11.54 3.43 7.66
C LYS A 77 -12.07 2.69 8.88
N LEU A 78 -11.92 3.28 10.07
CA LEU A 78 -12.29 2.63 11.31
C LEU A 78 -13.78 2.29 11.34
N TRP A 79 -14.64 3.24 10.93
CA TRP A 79 -16.08 3.05 10.91
C TRP A 79 -16.56 1.97 9.93
N SER A 80 -15.79 1.70 8.88
CA SER A 80 -16.12 0.63 7.93
C SER A 80 -15.98 -0.79 8.50
N LEU A 81 -15.33 -0.94 9.66
CA LEU A 81 -15.21 -2.23 10.37
C LEU A 81 -16.49 -2.60 11.12
N VAL A 82 -17.37 -1.63 11.40
CA VAL A 82 -18.69 -1.91 11.95
C VAL A 82 -19.55 -2.59 10.87
N PRO A 83 -20.24 -3.69 11.17
CA PRO A 83 -21.14 -4.36 10.22
C PRO A 83 -22.15 -3.37 9.61
N ALA A 84 -22.39 -3.48 8.31
CA ALA A 84 -23.21 -2.51 7.57
C ALA A 84 -24.63 -2.35 8.15
N GLU A 85 -25.26 -3.45 8.52
CA GLU A 85 -26.60 -3.48 9.12
C GLU A 85 -26.69 -2.62 10.40
N LYS A 86 -25.69 -2.77 11.27
CA LYS A 86 -25.63 -2.01 12.54
C LYS A 86 -25.16 -0.58 12.37
N ARG A 87 -24.35 -0.33 11.33
CA ARG A 87 -23.79 1.00 11.06
C ARG A 87 -24.87 2.04 10.85
N ASP A 88 -25.88 1.70 10.05
CA ASP A 88 -27.01 2.58 9.73
C ASP A 88 -27.91 2.82 10.96
N GLU A 89 -28.04 1.83 11.83
CA GLU A 89 -28.77 1.95 13.09
C GLU A 89 -28.10 2.95 14.05
N TYR A 90 -26.79 2.85 14.23
CA TYR A 90 -26.00 3.77 15.06
C TYR A 90 -25.99 5.18 14.50
N LEU A 91 -25.84 5.35 13.18
CA LEU A 91 -25.85 6.65 12.53
C LEU A 91 -27.24 7.33 12.58
N ALA A 92 -28.31 6.54 12.56
CA ALA A 92 -29.68 7.02 12.69
C ALA A 92 -30.10 7.34 14.14
N GLY A 93 -29.20 7.11 15.13
CA GLY A 93 -29.48 7.31 16.54
C GLY A 93 -30.56 6.40 17.12
N LYS A 94 -30.84 5.26 16.46
CA LYS A 94 -31.87 4.31 16.89
C LYS A 94 -31.49 3.48 18.11
N THR A 95 -30.19 3.36 18.35
CA THR A 95 -29.62 2.60 19.49
C THR A 95 -28.92 3.58 20.43
N THR A 96 -29.60 3.94 21.52
CA THR A 96 -29.06 4.83 22.56
C THR A 96 -28.42 4.08 23.72
N ASP A 97 -28.83 2.83 23.93
CA ASP A 97 -28.45 2.06 25.12
C ASP A 97 -27.19 1.21 24.93
N THR A 98 -26.72 1.05 23.68
CA THR A 98 -25.55 0.23 23.35
C THR A 98 -24.56 1.01 22.49
N VAL A 99 -23.28 0.84 22.78
CA VAL A 99 -22.17 1.49 22.06
C VAL A 99 -21.36 0.41 21.31
N PRO A 100 -21.01 0.61 20.04
CA PRO A 100 -20.18 -0.35 19.32
C PRO A 100 -18.79 -0.44 19.93
N VAL A 101 -18.33 -1.66 20.16
CA VAL A 101 -16.95 -1.96 20.61
C VAL A 101 -16.17 -2.53 19.42
N LEU A 102 -15.09 -1.86 19.06
CA LEU A 102 -14.19 -2.26 18.00
C LEU A 102 -12.88 -2.78 18.59
N ASP A 103 -12.75 -4.10 18.67
CA ASP A 103 -11.47 -4.73 18.98
C ASP A 103 -10.68 -4.93 17.68
N LEU A 104 -9.55 -4.23 17.57
CA LEU A 104 -8.78 -4.16 16.35
C LEU A 104 -7.74 -5.29 16.22
N LEU A 105 -7.35 -5.93 17.30
CA LEU A 105 -6.35 -7.01 17.26
C LEU A 105 -6.84 -8.24 16.49
N PRO A 106 -8.03 -8.79 16.74
CA PRO A 106 -8.58 -9.88 15.94
C PRO A 106 -8.79 -9.51 14.46
N LEU A 107 -8.99 -8.21 14.18
CA LEU A 107 -9.16 -7.69 12.82
C LEU A 107 -7.81 -7.44 12.10
N GLY A 108 -6.68 -7.75 12.74
CA GLY A 108 -5.36 -7.63 12.15
C GLY A 108 -4.73 -6.25 12.20
N TYR A 109 -5.27 -5.35 13.04
CA TYR A 109 -4.71 -4.01 13.26
C TYR A 109 -4.17 -3.87 14.67
N SER A 110 -3.11 -3.09 14.83
CA SER A 110 -2.44 -2.92 16.10
C SER A 110 -2.36 -1.46 16.53
N LYS A 111 -2.38 -0.52 15.60
CA LYS A 111 -2.25 0.91 15.86
C LYS A 111 -3.29 1.73 15.10
N VAL A 112 -3.88 2.71 15.80
CA VAL A 112 -4.83 3.69 15.22
C VAL A 112 -4.13 5.02 14.97
N LEU A 113 -4.30 5.55 13.77
CA LEU A 113 -3.79 6.85 13.34
C LEU A 113 -4.94 7.83 13.06
N GLY A 114 -4.69 9.12 13.31
CA GLY A 114 -5.70 10.17 13.30
C GLY A 114 -6.09 10.74 11.93
N LYS A 115 -5.70 10.11 10.80
CA LYS A 115 -6.08 10.59 9.48
C LYS A 115 -7.58 10.38 9.22
N GLY A 116 -8.23 11.44 8.72
CA GLY A 116 -9.64 11.42 8.36
C GLY A 116 -10.56 11.93 9.47
N ARG A 117 -11.85 11.75 9.26
CA ARG A 117 -12.92 12.09 10.21
C ARG A 117 -13.60 10.83 10.69
N ILE A 118 -14.17 10.88 11.87
CA ILE A 118 -15.01 9.84 12.44
C ILE A 118 -16.41 10.45 12.66
N PRO A 119 -17.50 9.69 12.48
CA PRO A 119 -18.83 10.16 12.83
C PRO A 119 -18.92 10.50 14.32
N GLU A 120 -19.73 11.49 14.68
CA GLU A 120 -20.01 11.87 16.07
C GLU A 120 -20.97 10.86 16.72
N VAL A 121 -20.50 9.62 16.80
CA VAL A 121 -21.22 8.50 17.42
C VAL A 121 -20.31 7.92 18.48
N PRO A 122 -20.81 7.74 19.72
CA PRO A 122 -20.02 7.10 20.77
C PRO A 122 -19.54 5.70 20.33
N LEU A 123 -18.25 5.42 20.53
CA LEU A 123 -17.70 4.11 20.24
C LEU A 123 -16.54 3.79 21.19
N VAL A 124 -16.32 2.53 21.47
CA VAL A 124 -15.15 2.04 22.19
C VAL A 124 -14.19 1.40 21.21
N VAL A 125 -12.94 1.87 21.20
CA VAL A 125 -11.88 1.32 20.32
C VAL A 125 -10.79 0.68 21.15
N ARG A 126 -10.54 -0.60 20.91
CA ARG A 126 -9.50 -1.39 21.55
C ARG A 126 -8.33 -1.60 20.60
N ALA A 127 -7.13 -1.18 20.99
CA ALA A 127 -5.89 -1.39 20.21
C ALA A 127 -4.66 -1.33 21.12
N ARG A 128 -3.50 -1.79 20.59
CA ARG A 128 -2.23 -1.68 21.34
C ARG A 128 -1.71 -0.26 21.42
N TRP A 129 -1.91 0.54 20.37
CA TRP A 129 -1.38 1.91 20.31
C TRP A 129 -2.36 2.86 19.63
N PHE A 130 -2.38 4.07 20.12
CA PHE A 130 -3.07 5.20 19.49
C PHE A 130 -2.07 6.33 19.23
N SER A 131 -2.29 7.11 18.18
CA SER A 131 -1.63 8.40 18.05
C SER A 131 -2.40 9.43 18.88
N LYS A 132 -1.72 10.45 19.40
CA LYS A 132 -2.35 11.55 20.15
C LYS A 132 -3.54 12.18 19.40
N GLU A 133 -3.38 12.35 18.10
CA GLU A 133 -4.43 12.89 17.23
C GLU A 133 -5.64 11.94 17.06
N ALA A 134 -5.40 10.61 17.04
CA ALA A 134 -6.48 9.64 16.99
C ALA A 134 -7.27 9.61 18.30
N GLU A 135 -6.59 9.60 19.44
CA GLU A 135 -7.18 9.66 20.76
C GLU A 135 -8.05 10.92 20.92
N ARG A 136 -7.48 12.11 20.60
CA ARG A 136 -8.20 13.38 20.65
C ARG A 136 -9.50 13.33 19.84
N LYS A 137 -9.44 12.90 18.58
CA LYS A 137 -10.61 12.84 17.69
C LYS A 137 -11.67 11.84 18.12
N ILE A 138 -11.27 10.69 18.66
CA ILE A 138 -12.19 9.68 19.19
C ILE A 138 -12.91 10.24 20.43
N THR A 139 -12.16 10.87 21.32
CA THR A 139 -12.73 11.48 22.54
C THR A 139 -13.67 12.65 22.20
N GLU A 140 -13.30 13.51 21.25
CA GLU A 140 -14.15 14.61 20.75
C GLU A 140 -15.47 14.11 20.14
N ALA A 141 -15.44 12.94 19.49
CA ALA A 141 -16.63 12.28 18.95
C ALA A 141 -17.49 11.55 20.01
N GLY A 142 -17.12 11.66 21.29
CA GLY A 142 -17.81 11.00 22.40
C GLY A 142 -17.40 9.53 22.61
N GLY A 143 -16.34 9.07 21.95
CA GLY A 143 -15.83 7.71 22.07
C GLY A 143 -14.78 7.54 23.17
N VAL A 144 -14.43 6.30 23.44
CA VAL A 144 -13.42 5.89 24.43
C VAL A 144 -12.33 5.05 23.76
N VAL A 145 -11.08 5.25 24.13
CA VAL A 145 -9.94 4.45 23.71
C VAL A 145 -9.52 3.53 24.86
N GLU A 146 -9.27 2.27 24.53
CA GLU A 146 -8.82 1.25 25.47
C GLU A 146 -7.55 0.59 24.96
N LEU A 147 -6.50 0.59 25.78
CA LEU A 147 -5.24 -0.06 25.47
C LEU A 147 -5.32 -1.54 25.85
N VAL A 148 -4.98 -2.39 24.89
CA VAL A 148 -4.95 -3.84 25.05
C VAL A 148 -3.52 -4.33 24.81
N ALA A 149 -3.05 -5.27 25.60
CA ALA A 149 -1.70 -5.84 25.52
C ALA A 149 -1.49 -6.71 24.25
#